data_f4bb358b9d06611e2e2f471b1492bb2a
#
_entry.id   f4bb358b9d06611e2e2f471b1492bb2a
#
_cell.length_a   1.000
_cell.length_b   1.000
_cell.length_c   1.000
_cell.angle_alpha   90.00
_cell.angle_beta   90.00
_cell.angle_gamma   90.00
#
_symmetry.space_group_name_H-M   'P 1'
#
loop_
_entity.id
_entity.type
_entity.pdbx_description
1 polymer ?
#
loop_
_entity_poly.entity_id
_entity_poly.type
_entity_poly.pdbx_seq_one_letter_code
_entity_poly.pdbx_strand_id
1 'polypeptide(L)'
;SGLSPFLGNADTRRMKHWWEGRAVPASRKMMQEVLKQAGCANTKMYLAKNLALSMTDSYWIRPLDLDLKYEDVKLSNMNLFSDNKVPYHNATSYDSNAALGGQMEKYWDIKTNFPTLVKESYKYFGQQAMNEAFATYLHDLQETAIPYVSYLVGHTEDNGLYCRCDAFTSDSVELVSAYEVIEGSKQQNDKSVY
;
A
#
# COMPACT_ATOMS: atom_id res chain seq x y z
N SER A 1 11.77 -8.30 -11.54
CA SER A 1 11.02 -8.67 -10.34
C SER A 1 10.70 -10.15 -10.39
N GLY A 2 11.00 -10.86 -9.32
CA GLY A 2 10.92 -12.32 -9.30
C GLY A 2 9.50 -12.87 -9.16
N LEU A 3 8.53 -12.11 -8.68
CA LEU A 3 7.16 -12.56 -8.44
C LEU A 3 6.18 -11.59 -9.10
N SER A 4 5.66 -11.99 -10.27
CA SER A 4 4.55 -11.28 -10.91
C SER A 4 3.28 -11.48 -10.09
N PRO A 5 2.43 -10.45 -9.87
CA PRO A 5 1.13 -10.60 -9.22
C PRO A 5 0.21 -11.56 -10.00
N PHE A 6 0.61 -11.95 -11.19
CA PHE A 6 -0.12 -12.88 -12.05
C PHE A 6 0.41 -14.31 -11.99
N LEU A 7 1.48 -14.59 -11.25
CA LEU A 7 2.05 -15.93 -11.01
C LEU A 7 2.18 -16.77 -12.29
N GLY A 8 2.65 -16.18 -13.37
CA GLY A 8 2.75 -16.77 -14.69
C GLY A 8 2.08 -15.90 -15.75
N ASN A 9 1.41 -16.50 -16.73
CA ASN A 9 0.74 -15.74 -17.78
C ASN A 9 -0.43 -14.91 -17.22
N ALA A 10 -0.45 -13.62 -17.54
CA ALA A 10 -1.57 -12.75 -17.20
C ALA A 10 -2.81 -13.19 -17.99
N ASP A 11 -3.81 -13.70 -17.30
CA ASP A 11 -5.14 -13.95 -17.81
C ASP A 11 -6.17 -12.98 -17.23
N THR A 12 -7.34 -12.90 -17.81
CA THR A 12 -8.40 -11.98 -17.38
C THR A 12 -8.82 -12.21 -15.94
N ARG A 13 -8.83 -13.46 -15.44
CA ARG A 13 -9.21 -13.81 -14.08
C ARG A 13 -8.18 -13.27 -13.08
N ARG A 14 -6.90 -13.48 -13.34
CA ARG A 14 -5.81 -13.02 -12.49
C ARG A 14 -5.70 -11.50 -12.49
N MET A 15 -5.87 -10.87 -13.64
CA MET A 15 -5.92 -9.41 -13.74
C MET A 15 -7.08 -8.83 -12.92
N LYS A 16 -8.25 -9.45 -13.00
CA LYS A 16 -9.42 -9.04 -12.21
C LYS A 16 -9.15 -9.20 -10.71
N HIS A 17 -8.57 -10.32 -10.29
CA HIS A 17 -8.23 -10.56 -8.90
C HIS A 17 -7.21 -9.53 -8.36
N TRP A 18 -6.16 -9.27 -9.12
CA TRP A 18 -5.19 -8.24 -8.78
C TRP A 18 -5.84 -6.86 -8.65
N TRP A 19 -6.69 -6.48 -9.61
CA TRP A 19 -7.41 -5.22 -9.59
C TRP A 19 -8.33 -5.09 -8.37
N GLU A 20 -9.07 -6.12 -8.03
CA GLU A 20 -9.98 -6.13 -6.89
C GLU A 20 -9.22 -6.09 -5.56
N GLY A 21 -8.12 -6.82 -5.46
CA GLY A 21 -7.26 -6.81 -4.27
C GLY A 21 -6.54 -5.47 -4.05
N ARG A 22 -6.39 -4.67 -5.11
CA ARG A 22 -5.71 -3.38 -5.07
C ARG A 22 -6.64 -2.23 -4.64
N ALA A 23 -7.93 -2.43 -4.66
CA ALA A 23 -8.89 -1.40 -4.30
C ALA A 23 -8.86 -1.10 -2.79
N VAL A 24 -8.81 0.18 -2.43
CA VAL A 24 -8.94 0.61 -1.04
C VAL A 24 -10.38 0.37 -0.57
N PRO A 25 -10.60 -0.20 0.62
CA PRO A 25 -11.95 -0.40 1.15
C PRO A 25 -12.72 0.93 1.27
N ALA A 26 -13.91 0.99 0.67
CA ALA A 26 -14.77 2.17 0.73
C ALA A 26 -15.24 2.50 2.16
N SER A 27 -15.17 1.53 3.06
CA SER A 27 -15.54 1.67 4.48
C SER A 27 -14.55 2.46 5.32
N ARG A 28 -13.39 2.84 4.79
CA ARG A 28 -12.46 3.70 5.51
C ARG A 28 -13.06 5.09 5.72
N LYS A 29 -12.91 5.62 6.93
CA LYS A 29 -13.46 6.92 7.34
C LYS A 29 -13.07 8.05 6.39
N MET A 30 -11.81 8.10 5.99
CA MET A 30 -11.29 9.15 5.11
C MET A 30 -11.64 8.95 3.62
N MET A 31 -12.10 7.75 3.22
CA MET A 31 -12.26 7.44 1.80
C MET A 31 -13.34 8.28 1.12
N GLN A 32 -14.40 8.62 1.82
CA GLN A 32 -15.46 9.48 1.27
C GLN A 32 -14.93 10.89 0.93
N GLU A 33 -14.10 11.46 1.80
CA GLU A 33 -13.49 12.76 1.57
C GLU A 33 -12.48 12.70 0.42
N VAL A 34 -11.65 11.65 0.40
CA VAL A 34 -10.70 11.40 -0.71
C VAL A 34 -11.42 11.30 -2.05
N LEU A 35 -12.52 10.54 -2.13
CA LEU A 35 -13.30 10.40 -3.36
C LEU A 35 -13.89 11.73 -3.81
N LYS A 36 -14.42 12.50 -2.87
CA LYS A 36 -14.98 13.83 -3.13
C LYS A 36 -13.93 14.79 -3.67
N GLN A 37 -12.77 14.88 -3.02
CA GLN A 37 -11.66 15.73 -3.45
C GLN A 37 -11.09 15.29 -4.81
N ALA A 38 -11.02 13.97 -5.05
CA ALA A 38 -10.58 13.42 -6.32
C ALA A 38 -11.62 13.52 -7.44
N GLY A 39 -12.87 13.89 -7.14
CA GLY A 39 -13.97 13.89 -8.10
C GLY A 39 -14.32 12.49 -8.61
N CYS A 40 -14.20 11.48 -7.75
CA CYS A 40 -14.43 10.08 -8.09
C CYS A 40 -15.72 9.57 -7.44
N ALA A 41 -16.58 8.87 -8.19
CA ALA A 41 -17.81 8.32 -7.67
C ALA A 41 -17.61 7.08 -6.78
N ASN A 42 -16.50 6.38 -6.94
CA ASN A 42 -16.19 5.17 -6.18
C ASN A 42 -14.68 4.88 -6.17
N THR A 43 -14.28 3.93 -5.32
CA THR A 43 -12.87 3.55 -5.15
C THR A 43 -12.23 2.95 -6.40
N LYS A 44 -13.00 2.32 -7.29
CA LYS A 44 -12.48 1.78 -8.56
C LYS A 44 -12.10 2.91 -9.54
N MET A 45 -12.92 3.96 -9.60
CA MET A 45 -12.58 5.16 -10.38
C MET A 45 -11.35 5.86 -9.82
N TYR A 46 -11.26 5.96 -8.50
CA TYR A 46 -10.09 6.53 -7.82
C TYR A 46 -8.83 5.73 -8.14
N LEU A 47 -8.90 4.39 -8.05
CA LEU A 47 -7.79 3.51 -8.38
C LEU A 47 -7.35 3.68 -9.85
N ALA A 48 -8.30 3.76 -10.79
CA ALA A 48 -8.00 3.99 -12.21
C ALA A 48 -7.35 5.35 -12.44
N LYS A 49 -7.86 6.41 -11.78
CA LYS A 49 -7.30 7.77 -11.85
C LYS A 49 -5.86 7.82 -11.35
N ASN A 50 -5.53 7.04 -10.32
CA ASN A 50 -4.19 6.91 -9.78
C ASN A 50 -3.34 5.82 -10.45
N LEU A 51 -3.72 5.37 -11.66
CA LEU A 51 -2.99 4.39 -12.46
C LEU A 51 -2.73 3.07 -11.71
N ALA A 52 -3.53 2.74 -10.72
CA ALA A 52 -3.34 1.64 -9.79
C ALA A 52 -1.97 1.62 -9.10
N LEU A 53 -1.32 2.76 -8.96
CA LEU A 53 -0.03 2.88 -8.29
C LEU A 53 -0.12 2.50 -6.81
N SER A 54 0.97 1.97 -6.28
CA SER A 54 1.12 1.60 -4.87
C SER A 54 2.52 1.92 -4.37
N MET A 55 2.65 2.15 -3.07
CA MET A 55 3.95 2.20 -2.39
C MET A 55 4.51 0.80 -2.07
N THR A 56 3.75 -0.26 -2.33
CA THR A 56 4.13 -1.63 -1.96
C THR A 56 4.79 -2.42 -3.07
N ASP A 57 4.59 -2.00 -4.32
CA ASP A 57 5.13 -2.65 -5.52
C ASP A 57 5.22 -1.68 -6.70
N SER A 58 5.79 -2.11 -7.80
CA SER A 58 5.99 -1.34 -9.04
C SER A 58 4.97 -1.66 -10.15
N TYR A 59 3.88 -2.36 -9.83
CA TYR A 59 2.84 -2.67 -10.81
C TYR A 59 1.82 -1.55 -10.93
N TRP A 60 1.48 -1.18 -12.16
CA TRP A 60 0.57 -0.11 -12.48
C TRP A 60 -0.15 -0.31 -13.80
N ILE A 61 -1.15 0.50 -14.09
CA ILE A 61 -1.84 0.53 -15.37
C ILE A 61 -1.50 1.80 -16.12
N ARG A 62 -1.29 1.70 -17.42
CA ARG A 62 -1.08 2.83 -18.30
C ARG A 62 -2.21 2.94 -19.31
N PRO A 63 -2.86 4.11 -19.45
CA PRO A 63 -3.73 4.37 -20.58
C PRO A 63 -2.97 4.20 -21.91
N LEU A 64 -3.58 3.56 -22.88
CA LEU A 64 -2.91 3.23 -24.14
C LEU A 64 -2.55 4.47 -24.98
N ASP A 65 -3.29 5.53 -24.80
CA ASP A 65 -3.12 6.82 -25.49
C ASP A 65 -2.09 7.75 -24.83
N LEU A 66 -1.53 7.36 -23.68
CA LEU A 66 -0.54 8.15 -22.97
C LEU A 66 0.84 7.49 -23.02
N ASP A 67 1.84 8.25 -23.43
CA ASP A 67 3.24 7.81 -23.35
C ASP A 67 3.84 8.13 -21.98
N LEU A 68 3.46 7.32 -20.99
CA LEU A 68 3.93 7.42 -19.61
C LEU A 68 4.89 6.27 -19.30
N LYS A 69 5.94 6.56 -18.54
CA LYS A 69 6.84 5.58 -17.94
C LYS A 69 6.61 5.51 -16.44
N TYR A 70 6.93 4.38 -15.82
CA TYR A 70 6.80 4.21 -14.36
C TYR A 70 7.56 5.29 -13.58
N GLU A 71 8.77 5.64 -14.04
CA GLU A 71 9.60 6.66 -13.42
C GLU A 71 8.96 8.05 -13.39
N ASP A 72 8.05 8.33 -14.33
CA ASP A 72 7.35 9.62 -14.42
C ASP A 72 6.19 9.71 -13.43
N VAL A 73 5.68 8.58 -12.95
CA VAL A 73 4.43 8.50 -12.18
C VAL A 73 4.55 7.82 -10.82
N LYS A 74 5.68 7.19 -10.51
CA LYS A 74 5.85 6.44 -9.25
C LYS A 74 5.63 7.33 -8.01
N LEU A 75 4.93 6.81 -7.03
CA LEU A 75 4.54 7.56 -5.83
C LEU A 75 5.73 8.01 -4.98
N SER A 76 6.86 7.30 -5.02
CA SER A 76 8.09 7.68 -4.31
C SER A 76 8.70 9.00 -4.79
N ASN A 77 8.38 9.44 -6.01
CA ASN A 77 8.83 10.74 -6.54
C ASN A 77 7.94 11.90 -6.09
N MET A 78 6.83 11.63 -5.44
CA MET A 78 5.90 12.66 -4.98
C MET A 78 6.46 13.37 -3.74
N ASN A 79 7.32 14.34 -3.96
CA ASN A 79 7.68 15.28 -2.92
C ASN A 79 6.59 16.36 -2.83
N LEU A 80 5.72 16.26 -1.83
CA LEU A 80 4.61 17.19 -1.62
C LEU A 80 5.06 18.64 -1.35
N PHE A 81 6.33 18.84 -1.05
CA PHE A 81 6.92 20.15 -0.77
C PHE A 81 7.73 20.73 -1.94
N SER A 82 7.96 19.95 -2.99
CA SER A 82 8.65 20.46 -4.18
C SER A 82 7.64 20.97 -5.19
N ASP A 83 7.99 22.06 -5.88
CA ASP A 83 7.23 22.57 -7.02
C ASP A 83 7.27 21.62 -8.24
N ASN A 84 8.07 20.57 -8.17
CA ASN A 84 8.14 19.49 -9.14
C ASN A 84 6.97 18.51 -8.93
N LYS A 85 5.76 18.96 -9.18
CA LYS A 85 4.59 18.11 -9.24
C LYS A 85 4.75 17.14 -10.39
N VAL A 86 4.65 15.84 -10.11
CA VAL A 86 4.52 14.85 -11.17
C VAL A 86 3.28 15.23 -11.99
N PRO A 87 3.38 15.40 -13.30
CA PRO A 87 2.31 16.02 -14.12
C PRO A 87 0.97 15.32 -14.04
N TYR A 88 0.96 14.05 -13.61
CA TYR A 88 -0.23 13.22 -13.57
C TYR A 88 -0.98 13.25 -12.23
N HIS A 89 -0.30 13.53 -11.13
CA HIS A 89 -0.91 13.53 -9.80
C HIS A 89 -1.17 14.96 -9.35
N ASN A 90 -2.43 15.26 -9.05
CA ASN A 90 -2.73 16.39 -8.19
C ASN A 90 -2.23 16.01 -6.81
N ALA A 91 -1.05 16.48 -6.44
CA ALA A 91 -0.36 16.14 -5.20
C ALA A 91 -1.24 16.41 -3.97
N THR A 92 -2.14 15.49 -3.68
CA THR A 92 -2.84 15.43 -2.41
C THR A 92 -2.11 14.40 -1.55
N SER A 93 -2.05 14.60 -0.25
CA SER A 93 -1.49 13.64 0.72
C SER A 93 -2.17 12.26 0.67
N TYR A 94 -3.22 12.11 -0.12
CA TYR A 94 -4.04 10.92 -0.26
C TYR A 94 -3.69 10.04 -1.47
N ASP A 95 -2.94 10.54 -2.43
CA ASP A 95 -2.59 9.77 -3.64
C ASP A 95 -1.74 8.54 -3.30
N SER A 96 -0.90 8.63 -2.28
CA SER A 96 -0.10 7.52 -1.76
C SER A 96 -0.91 6.45 -1.00
N ASN A 97 -2.19 6.69 -0.73
CA ASN A 97 -3.06 5.76 -0.01
C ASN A 97 -3.72 4.71 -0.91
N ALA A 98 -3.58 4.83 -2.22
CA ALA A 98 -4.07 3.82 -3.15
C ALA A 98 -3.45 2.45 -2.80
N ALA A 99 -4.27 1.40 -2.89
CA ALA A 99 -3.85 0.01 -2.75
C ALA A 99 -3.31 -0.43 -1.36
N LEU A 100 -3.61 0.28 -0.28
CA LEU A 100 -3.33 -0.18 1.08
C LEU A 100 -4.45 -1.09 1.60
N GLY A 101 -4.25 -2.39 1.60
CA GLY A 101 -5.19 -3.39 2.15
C GLY A 101 -5.45 -3.25 3.66
N GLY A 102 -6.46 -3.97 4.18
CA GLY A 102 -6.82 -4.02 5.61
C GLY A 102 -7.76 -2.90 6.09
N GLN A 103 -8.32 -3.06 7.27
CA GLN A 103 -9.43 -2.24 7.78
C GLN A 103 -9.02 -1.00 8.60
N MET A 104 -7.80 -0.96 9.15
CA MET A 104 -7.32 0.23 9.85
C MET A 104 -7.15 1.38 8.86
N GLU A 105 -7.52 2.58 9.30
CA GLU A 105 -7.13 3.80 8.58
C GLU A 105 -5.61 3.85 8.51
N LYS A 106 -5.10 4.03 7.31
CA LYS A 106 -3.66 4.08 7.10
C LYS A 106 -3.32 4.89 5.87
N TYR A 107 -2.15 5.49 5.92
CA TYR A 107 -1.60 6.27 4.82
C TYR A 107 -0.07 6.26 4.86
N TRP A 108 0.52 6.53 3.73
CA TRP A 108 1.95 6.81 3.67
C TRP A 108 2.19 8.30 3.91
N ASP A 109 2.96 8.61 4.92
CA ASP A 109 3.50 9.96 5.10
C ASP A 109 4.80 10.06 4.30
N ILE A 110 4.74 10.78 3.19
CA ILE A 110 5.86 11.01 2.26
C ILE A 110 6.39 12.44 2.34
N LYS A 111 6.01 13.19 3.37
CA LYS A 111 6.44 14.58 3.56
C LYS A 111 7.91 14.74 3.87
N THR A 112 8.55 13.67 4.28
CA THR A 112 9.98 13.61 4.56
C THR A 112 10.70 12.78 3.51
N ASN A 113 12.03 12.84 3.49
CA ASN A 113 12.85 11.99 2.63
C ASN A 113 12.76 10.49 3.00
N PHE A 114 12.14 10.18 4.12
CA PHE A 114 11.93 8.82 4.61
C PHE A 114 10.43 8.57 4.74
N PRO A 115 9.79 7.96 3.74
CA PRO A 115 8.37 7.62 3.82
C PRO A 115 8.08 6.74 5.03
N THR A 116 7.00 7.05 5.74
CA THR A 116 6.52 6.24 6.86
C THR A 116 5.10 5.78 6.63
N LEU A 117 4.78 4.55 6.99
CA LEU A 117 3.42 4.05 7.03
C LEU A 117 2.82 4.38 8.39
N VAL A 118 1.73 5.16 8.38
CA VAL A 118 0.96 5.50 9.58
C VAL A 118 -0.33 4.69 9.59
N LYS A 119 -0.66 4.06 10.71
CA LYS A 119 -1.92 3.36 10.95
C LYS A 119 -2.63 4.00 12.14
N GLU A 120 -3.80 4.56 11.92
CA GLU A 120 -4.60 5.20 12.97
C GLU A 120 -5.52 4.18 13.62
N SER A 121 -5.61 4.23 14.94
CA SER A 121 -6.40 3.29 15.74
C SER A 121 -7.59 3.99 16.38
N TYR A 122 -8.74 3.95 15.72
CA TYR A 122 -9.99 4.55 16.22
C TYR A 122 -10.87 3.59 17.03
N LYS A 123 -10.54 2.30 17.00
CA LYS A 123 -11.32 1.27 17.68
C LYS A 123 -10.59 0.75 18.92
N TYR A 124 -11.36 0.25 19.86
CA TYR A 124 -10.82 -0.42 21.05
C TYR A 124 -9.85 0.45 21.86
N PHE A 125 -10.15 1.73 21.99
CA PHE A 125 -9.31 2.68 22.76
C PHE A 125 -7.84 2.71 22.30
N GLY A 126 -7.59 2.52 21.02
CA GLY A 126 -6.22 2.52 20.48
C GLY A 126 -5.46 1.20 20.61
N GLN A 127 -6.12 0.14 21.08
CA GLN A 127 -5.48 -1.17 21.30
C GLN A 127 -4.81 -1.72 20.05
N GLN A 128 -5.33 -1.42 18.85
CA GLN A 128 -4.74 -1.90 17.61
C GLN A 128 -3.31 -1.35 17.41
N ALA A 129 -3.09 -0.06 17.68
CA ALA A 129 -1.75 0.54 17.60
C ALA A 129 -0.82 -0.03 18.67
N MET A 130 -1.35 -0.24 19.87
CA MET A 130 -0.58 -0.86 20.98
C MET A 130 -0.18 -2.30 20.66
N ASN A 131 -1.03 -3.08 20.01
CA ASN A 131 -0.72 -4.45 19.61
C ASN A 131 0.43 -4.50 18.59
N GLU A 132 0.49 -3.57 17.63
CA GLU A 132 1.59 -3.49 16.67
C GLU A 132 2.94 -3.19 17.38
N ALA A 133 2.93 -2.26 18.34
CA ALA A 133 4.13 -1.96 19.14
C ALA A 133 4.50 -3.11 20.09
N PHE A 134 3.51 -3.78 20.66
CA PHE A 134 3.75 -4.95 21.50
C PHE A 134 4.36 -6.12 20.71
N ALA A 135 3.88 -6.37 19.49
CA ALA A 135 4.47 -7.35 18.59
C ALA A 135 5.93 -6.98 18.26
N THR A 136 6.22 -5.70 18.01
CA THR A 136 7.59 -5.20 17.84
C THR A 136 8.47 -5.55 19.05
N TYR A 137 8.00 -5.21 20.25
CA TYR A 137 8.74 -5.49 21.49
C TYR A 137 8.99 -7.00 21.70
N LEU A 138 8.01 -7.85 21.38
CA LEU A 138 8.21 -9.30 21.46
C LEU A 138 9.26 -9.80 20.47
N HIS A 139 9.29 -9.26 19.26
CA HIS A 139 10.31 -9.61 18.25
C HIS A 139 11.71 -9.15 18.70
N ASP A 140 11.83 -7.97 19.30
CA ASP A 140 13.09 -7.48 19.86
C ASP A 140 13.64 -8.43 20.93
N LEU A 141 12.76 -9.01 21.77
CA LEU A 141 13.15 -9.96 22.81
C LEU A 141 13.52 -11.35 22.29
N GLN A 142 13.06 -11.73 21.11
CA GLN A 142 13.26 -13.09 20.59
C GLN A 142 14.67 -13.32 20.01
N GLU A 143 15.47 -12.28 19.82
CA GLU A 143 16.82 -12.36 19.25
C GLU A 143 16.89 -13.20 17.94
N THR A 144 15.79 -13.17 17.16
CA THR A 144 15.72 -13.94 15.91
C THR A 144 16.41 -13.20 14.78
N ALA A 145 17.01 -13.96 13.85
CA ALA A 145 17.59 -13.38 12.63
C ALA A 145 16.52 -13.04 11.56
N ILE A 146 15.24 -13.19 11.87
CA ILE A 146 14.13 -12.92 10.94
C ILE A 146 13.85 -11.43 10.93
N PRO A 147 14.01 -10.74 9.79
CA PRO A 147 13.65 -9.32 9.68
C PRO A 147 12.15 -9.11 9.92
N TYR A 148 11.80 -8.05 10.61
CA TYR A 148 10.42 -7.65 10.86
C TYR A 148 10.28 -6.12 10.78
N VAL A 149 9.03 -5.66 10.67
CA VAL A 149 8.72 -4.24 10.61
C VAL A 149 8.48 -3.72 12.03
N SER A 150 9.31 -2.77 12.48
CA SER A 150 9.19 -2.18 13.81
C SER A 150 8.18 -1.03 13.82
N TYR A 151 7.24 -1.07 14.75
CA TYR A 151 6.23 -0.03 14.93
C TYR A 151 6.47 0.79 16.20
N LEU A 152 6.36 2.10 16.05
CA LEU A 152 6.35 3.08 17.15
C LEU A 152 4.94 3.60 17.35
N VAL A 153 4.51 3.75 18.60
CA VAL A 153 3.23 4.37 18.96
C VAL A 153 3.39 5.87 19.16
N GLY A 154 2.40 6.62 18.71
CA GLY A 154 2.26 8.06 18.95
C GLY A 154 0.81 8.44 19.24
N HIS A 155 0.62 9.71 19.60
CA HIS A 155 -0.68 10.31 19.85
C HIS A 155 -1.03 11.32 18.77
N THR A 156 -2.29 11.33 18.35
CA THR A 156 -2.86 12.41 17.55
C THR A 156 -3.19 13.62 18.45
N GLU A 157 -3.45 14.77 17.85
CA GLU A 157 -3.88 15.98 18.59
C GLU A 157 -5.16 15.74 19.39
N ASP A 158 -6.05 14.88 18.92
CA ASP A 158 -7.31 14.49 19.58
C ASP A 158 -7.14 13.37 20.61
N ASN A 159 -5.92 13.11 21.10
CA ASN A 159 -5.58 12.01 22.00
C ASN A 159 -5.90 10.59 21.44
N GLY A 160 -6.09 10.46 20.15
CA GLY A 160 -6.15 9.16 19.47
C GLY A 160 -4.77 8.51 19.43
N LEU A 161 -4.73 7.19 19.33
CA LEU A 161 -3.48 6.46 19.14
C LEU A 161 -3.25 6.13 17.66
N TYR A 162 -2.02 6.24 17.24
CA TYR A 162 -1.55 5.70 15.97
C TYR A 162 -0.27 4.90 16.17
N CYS A 163 0.04 4.03 15.24
CA CYS A 163 1.38 3.47 15.13
C CYS A 163 1.97 3.80 13.76
N ARG A 164 3.28 3.87 13.71
CA ARG A 164 4.03 4.15 12.47
C ARG A 164 5.24 3.26 12.35
N CYS A 165 5.60 2.95 11.13
CA CYS A 165 6.86 2.28 10.80
C CYS A 165 7.51 2.96 9.60
N ASP A 166 8.82 2.83 9.48
CA ASP A 166 9.55 3.26 8.30
C ASP A 166 9.12 2.45 7.07
N ALA A 167 9.32 3.02 5.89
CA ALA A 167 9.05 2.30 4.64
C ALA A 167 9.87 1.01 4.59
N PHE A 168 9.18 -0.10 4.39
CA PHE A 168 9.76 -1.42 4.23
C PHE A 168 9.81 -1.87 2.76
N THR A 169 9.46 -0.96 1.86
CA THR A 169 9.54 -1.11 0.41
C THR A 169 10.41 -0.01 -0.19
N SER A 170 10.98 -0.26 -1.35
CA SER A 170 11.83 0.69 -2.09
C SER A 170 11.77 0.39 -3.59
N ASP A 171 12.51 1.12 -4.39
CA ASP A 171 12.64 0.85 -5.83
C ASP A 171 13.17 -0.56 -6.15
N SER A 172 13.76 -1.25 -5.17
CA SER A 172 14.32 -2.61 -5.31
C SER A 172 13.67 -3.64 -4.39
N VAL A 173 12.75 -3.24 -3.52
CA VAL A 173 12.09 -4.12 -2.53
C VAL A 173 10.59 -3.94 -2.60
N GLU A 174 9.88 -5.01 -2.92
CA GLU A 174 8.41 -5.05 -3.00
C GLU A 174 7.82 -5.89 -1.85
N LEU A 175 6.61 -5.54 -1.44
CA LEU A 175 5.82 -6.35 -0.52
C LEU A 175 5.02 -7.39 -1.30
N VAL A 176 5.25 -8.65 -1.00
CA VAL A 176 4.44 -9.77 -1.51
C VAL A 176 3.77 -10.46 -0.33
N SER A 177 2.46 -10.64 -0.38
CA SER A 177 1.74 -11.30 0.70
C SER A 177 2.07 -12.79 0.76
N ALA A 178 2.05 -13.37 1.97
CA ALA A 178 2.22 -14.82 2.14
C ALA A 178 1.17 -15.62 1.37
N TYR A 179 -0.04 -15.08 1.24
CA TYR A 179 -1.09 -15.68 0.42
C TYR A 179 -0.68 -15.82 -1.05
N GLU A 180 -0.13 -14.77 -1.64
CA GLU A 180 0.32 -14.78 -3.05
C GLU A 180 1.47 -15.78 -3.25
N VAL A 181 2.39 -15.87 -2.29
CA VAL A 181 3.48 -16.86 -2.33
C VAL A 181 2.94 -18.28 -2.28
N ILE A 182 2.00 -18.57 -1.37
CA ILE A 182 1.41 -19.91 -1.20
C ILE A 182 0.58 -20.31 -2.42
N GLU A 183 -0.25 -19.42 -2.95
CA GLU A 183 -1.06 -19.70 -4.14
C GLU A 183 -0.17 -19.94 -5.37
N GLY A 184 0.92 -19.21 -5.50
CA GLY A 184 1.92 -19.45 -6.55
C GLY A 184 2.55 -20.82 -6.44
N SER A 185 2.86 -21.27 -5.24
CA SER A 185 3.46 -22.60 -4.98
C SER A 185 2.50 -23.74 -5.30
N LYS A 186 1.22 -23.61 -4.96
CA LYS A 186 0.20 -24.62 -5.29
C LYS A 186 0.08 -24.86 -6.78
N GLN A 187 0.13 -23.80 -7.60
CA GLN A 187 0.03 -23.95 -9.04
C GLN A 187 1.25 -24.64 -9.68
N GLN A 188 2.41 -24.60 -9.04
CA GLN A 188 3.58 -25.36 -9.48
C GLN A 188 3.50 -26.82 -9.09
N ASN A 189 2.89 -27.14 -7.97
CA ASN A 189 2.78 -28.52 -7.45
C ASN A 189 1.66 -29.32 -8.10
N ASP A 190 0.58 -28.69 -8.55
CA ASP A 190 -0.52 -29.38 -9.26
C ASP A 190 -0.11 -29.99 -10.60
N LYS A 191 1.05 -29.63 -11.14
CA LYS A 191 1.60 -30.22 -12.37
C LYS A 191 2.49 -31.43 -12.13
N SER A 192 2.82 -31.76 -10.89
CA SER A 192 3.74 -32.86 -10.55
C SER A 192 3.05 -34.11 -10.00
N VAL A 193 1.73 -34.13 -9.93
CA VAL A 193 0.95 -35.20 -9.28
C VAL A 193 0.04 -35.98 -10.26
N TYR A 194 0.24 -35.80 -11.58
CA TYR A 194 -0.44 -36.66 -12.56
C TYR A 194 0.53 -37.13 -13.63
#